data_79a14a8a439ac368c4c5ccd7ff31871c
#
_entry.id   79a14a8a439ac368c4c5ccd7ff31871c
#
_cell.length_a   1.000
_cell.length_b   1.000
_cell.length_c   1.000
_cell.angle_alpha   90.00
_cell.angle_beta   90.00
_cell.angle_gamma   90.00
#
_symmetry.space_group_name_H-M   'P 1'
#
loop_
_entity.id
_entity.type
_entity.pdbx_description
1 polymer ?
#
loop_
_entity_poly.entity_id
_entity_poly.type
_entity_poly.pdbx_seq_one_letter_code
_entity_poly.pdbx_strand_id
1 'polypeptide(L)'
;EILIGLVGSEMCIRDRVNYVPEIHGALRTRIEMNTTQGEYRFQVRNARVSLGGNIASWANYFVQTDLCDQGKMKILDAWARIKPSAQLYFQAGQFRMPFGVETFRAPNNYLFANRSFMGKQMCNYRAVGAKAAYTFAKLPLGIEAGLFSPNAIGDHTGWSKDVAFASKLWYKLRNATFTTGFSSIHPSLVRANLVDASVVWQAGRWHVEGEYMYEHYAHKAHKAAHSYVAFADYTMPVRAWKFNRLSFQGRFDGITAHSSAIAGDDGLLITNNPARNRATLGATISYIHTKSIGLDLRVNYEKYFLHHSTAVTPDLADKAVLELVARF
;
A
#
# COMPACT_ATOMS: atom_id res chain seq x y z
N GLU A 1 3.64 56.31 10.70
CA GLU A 1 4.17 54.97 11.04
C GLU A 1 3.11 53.87 11.23
N ILE A 2 1.87 54.05 10.77
CA ILE A 2 0.79 53.03 10.95
C ILE A 2 0.23 52.51 9.61
N LEU A 3 0.80 52.86 8.47
CA LEU A 3 0.27 52.44 7.15
C LEU A 3 0.92 51.27 6.47
N ILE A 4 1.97 50.67 7.06
CA ILE A 4 2.72 49.52 6.48
C ILE A 4 2.08 48.17 6.90
N GLY A 5 1.29 48.15 7.96
CA GLY A 5 0.68 46.91 8.47
C GLY A 5 -0.57 46.41 7.73
N LEU A 6 -1.24 47.24 6.93
CA LEU A 6 -2.54 46.92 6.31
C LEU A 6 -2.43 46.39 4.87
N VAL A 7 -1.33 46.65 4.18
CA VAL A 7 -1.15 46.20 2.80
C VAL A 7 -0.74 44.69 2.74
N GLY A 8 -0.17 44.18 3.81
CA GLY A 8 0.19 42.75 3.89
C GLY A 8 -1.00 41.83 4.22
N SER A 9 -2.04 42.32 4.85
CA SER A 9 -3.17 41.50 5.30
C SER A 9 -4.21 41.26 4.20
N GLU A 10 -4.39 42.20 3.27
CA GLU A 10 -5.37 42.03 2.17
C GLU A 10 -4.88 41.14 1.05
N MET A 11 -3.58 41.03 0.84
CA MET A 11 -2.98 40.07 -0.11
C MET A 11 -3.05 38.61 0.38
N CYS A 12 -3.11 38.37 1.68
CA CYS A 12 -3.26 37.05 2.29
C CYS A 12 -4.70 36.52 2.30
N ILE A 13 -5.71 37.36 2.05
CA ILE A 13 -7.13 36.95 2.11
C ILE A 13 -7.59 36.31 0.80
N ARG A 14 -6.90 36.49 -0.32
CA ARG A 14 -7.29 35.99 -1.63
C ARG A 14 -6.83 34.56 -1.93
N ASP A 15 -5.74 34.11 -1.32
CA ASP A 15 -5.27 32.72 -1.40
C ASP A 15 -5.26 32.11 0.00
N ARG A 16 -6.37 31.57 0.46
CA ARG A 16 -6.45 30.83 1.74
C ARG A 16 -5.72 29.48 1.63
N VAL A 17 -4.43 29.52 1.41
CA VAL A 17 -3.58 28.33 1.57
C VAL A 17 -3.41 28.08 3.05
N ASN A 18 -3.86 26.92 3.52
CA ASN A 18 -3.57 26.50 4.87
C ASN A 18 -2.11 26.04 4.93
N TYR A 19 -1.25 26.79 5.59
CA TYR A 19 0.16 26.47 5.81
C TYR A 19 0.41 25.67 7.09
N VAL A 20 -0.62 25.49 7.93
CA VAL A 20 -0.50 24.70 9.15
C VAL A 20 -0.31 23.22 8.76
N PRO A 21 0.77 22.57 9.20
CA PRO A 21 0.96 21.15 8.93
C PRO A 21 -0.15 20.30 9.55
N GLU A 22 -0.64 19.32 8.81
CA GLU A 22 -1.55 18.31 9.30
C GLU A 22 -0.76 17.12 9.83
N ILE A 23 -1.03 16.71 11.07
CA ILE A 23 -0.43 15.54 11.71
C ILE A 23 -1.48 14.45 11.75
N HIS A 24 -1.10 13.25 11.29
CA HIS A 24 -1.95 12.07 11.38
C HIS A 24 -1.17 10.91 12.00
N GLY A 25 -1.86 10.11 12.79
CA GLY A 25 -1.31 8.93 13.41
C GLY A 25 -2.13 7.66 13.11
N ALA A 26 -1.45 6.52 13.16
CA ALA A 26 -2.10 5.22 13.07
C ALA A 26 -1.36 4.19 13.92
N LEU A 27 -2.07 3.58 14.86
CA LEU A 27 -1.57 2.49 15.69
C LEU A 27 -2.32 1.21 15.34
N ARG A 28 -1.58 0.12 15.16
CA ARG A 28 -2.13 -1.22 14.99
C ARG A 28 -1.46 -2.17 15.97
N THR A 29 -2.26 -2.71 16.86
CA THR A 29 -1.84 -3.75 17.82
C THR A 29 -2.63 -5.01 17.55
N ARG A 30 -2.01 -6.18 17.71
CA ARG A 30 -2.69 -7.43 17.40
C ARG A 30 -2.17 -8.62 18.20
N ILE A 31 -3.04 -9.60 18.31
CA ILE A 31 -2.76 -10.94 18.79
C ILE A 31 -3.01 -11.88 17.61
N GLU A 32 -2.04 -12.72 17.31
CA GLU A 32 -2.18 -13.80 16.32
C GLU A 32 -2.05 -15.13 17.05
N MET A 33 -2.92 -16.06 16.71
CA MET A 33 -2.86 -17.45 17.16
C MET A 33 -2.68 -18.35 15.94
N ASN A 34 -1.56 -19.07 15.88
CA ASN A 34 -1.37 -20.18 14.98
C ASN A 34 -2.27 -21.33 15.43
N THR A 35 -3.34 -21.60 14.70
CA THR A 35 -4.34 -22.59 15.10
C THR A 35 -3.89 -24.04 14.88
N THR A 36 -2.81 -24.26 14.11
CA THR A 36 -2.25 -25.57 13.82
C THR A 36 -1.31 -26.04 14.95
N GLN A 37 -0.53 -25.11 15.53
CA GLN A 37 0.51 -25.42 16.52
C GLN A 37 0.16 -24.88 17.92
N GLY A 38 -0.89 -24.05 18.05
CA GLY A 38 -1.30 -23.46 19.32
C GLY A 38 -0.36 -22.36 19.81
N GLU A 39 0.41 -21.74 18.93
CA GLU A 39 1.35 -20.68 19.27
C GLU A 39 0.71 -19.29 19.18
N TYR A 40 1.14 -18.37 20.02
CA TYR A 40 0.63 -17.00 20.07
C TYR A 40 1.72 -15.99 19.77
N ARG A 41 1.34 -14.89 19.11
CA ARG A 41 2.21 -13.76 18.85
C ARG A 41 1.49 -12.44 19.18
N PHE A 42 2.07 -11.63 20.07
CA PHE A 42 1.60 -10.29 20.40
C PHE A 42 2.47 -9.27 19.70
N GLN A 43 1.85 -8.30 19.02
CA GLN A 43 2.59 -7.32 18.23
C GLN A 43 1.99 -5.93 18.32
N VAL A 44 2.85 -4.91 18.42
CA VAL A 44 2.58 -3.61 17.83
C VAL A 44 2.99 -3.73 16.36
N ARG A 45 2.01 -3.86 15.47
CA ARG A 45 2.29 -4.13 14.05
C ARG A 45 2.78 -2.90 13.31
N ASN A 46 2.21 -1.75 13.62
CA ASN A 46 2.61 -0.45 13.10
C ASN A 46 2.31 0.65 14.11
N ALA A 47 3.19 1.62 14.21
CA ALA A 47 2.98 2.88 14.91
C ALA A 47 3.42 4.01 13.98
N ARG A 48 2.51 4.52 13.17
CA ARG A 48 2.81 5.50 12.12
C ARG A 48 2.47 6.90 12.52
N VAL A 49 3.35 7.82 12.17
CA VAL A 49 3.11 9.25 12.25
C VAL A 49 3.40 9.84 10.89
N SER A 50 2.56 10.75 10.42
CA SER A 50 2.79 11.51 9.20
C SER A 50 2.54 12.98 9.41
N LEU A 51 3.30 13.79 8.70
CA LEU A 51 3.23 15.23 8.63
C LEU A 51 3.06 15.63 7.17
N GLY A 52 2.07 16.42 6.86
CA GLY A 52 1.84 16.95 5.51
C GLY A 52 1.42 18.40 5.55
N GLY A 53 1.69 19.14 4.50
CA GLY A 53 1.29 20.54 4.44
C GLY A 53 1.55 21.17 3.08
N ASN A 54 1.08 22.40 2.94
CA ASN A 54 1.32 23.20 1.75
C ASN A 54 2.53 24.12 1.95
N ILE A 55 3.36 24.25 0.93
CA ILE A 55 4.42 25.25 0.81
C ILE A 55 3.88 26.46 0.06
N ALA A 56 2.99 26.21 -0.90
CA ALA A 56 2.29 27.18 -1.71
C ALA A 56 0.96 26.56 -2.21
N SER A 57 0.09 27.34 -2.86
CA SER A 57 -1.15 26.82 -3.49
C SER A 57 -0.89 25.72 -4.53
N TRP A 58 0.29 25.74 -5.14
CA TRP A 58 0.73 24.80 -6.17
C TRP A 58 1.80 23.81 -5.68
N ALA A 59 2.24 23.89 -4.42
CA ALA A 59 3.30 23.03 -3.87
C ALA A 59 2.96 22.50 -2.48
N ASN A 60 3.19 21.20 -2.26
CA ASN A 60 2.98 20.55 -0.97
C ASN A 60 4.07 19.50 -0.69
N TYR A 61 4.17 19.10 0.57
CA TYR A 61 5.11 18.10 1.05
C TYR A 61 4.43 17.08 1.95
N PHE A 62 5.09 15.95 2.14
CA PHE A 62 4.62 14.90 3.03
C PHE A 62 5.78 14.07 3.55
N VAL A 63 5.77 13.77 4.85
CA VAL A 63 6.72 12.88 5.51
C VAL A 63 5.93 11.86 6.33
N GLN A 64 6.31 10.60 6.26
CA GLN A 64 5.72 9.53 7.07
C GLN A 64 6.79 8.60 7.59
N THR A 65 6.73 8.31 8.89
CA THR A 65 7.56 7.29 9.53
C THR A 65 6.70 6.22 10.19
N ASP A 66 7.21 5.01 10.25
CA ASP A 66 6.70 3.92 11.09
C ASP A 66 7.68 3.74 12.25
N LEU A 67 7.24 4.08 13.45
CA LEU A 67 8.06 3.99 14.66
C LEU A 67 8.21 2.55 15.15
N CYS A 68 7.38 1.63 14.64
CA CYS A 68 7.41 0.22 14.99
C CYS A 68 7.00 -0.64 13.79
N ASP A 69 7.88 -0.77 12.77
CA ASP A 69 7.72 -1.78 11.72
C ASP A 69 8.51 -3.03 12.11
N GLN A 70 7.82 -3.98 12.72
CA GLN A 70 8.43 -5.21 13.28
C GLN A 70 9.56 -4.93 14.29
N GLY A 71 9.35 -3.94 15.15
CA GLY A 71 10.33 -3.54 16.18
C GLY A 71 11.41 -2.57 15.68
N LYS A 72 11.35 -2.11 14.44
CA LYS A 72 12.32 -1.17 13.86
C LYS A 72 11.65 0.13 13.42
N MET A 73 12.33 1.24 13.63
CA MET A 73 11.92 2.53 13.07
C MET A 73 12.31 2.63 11.60
N LYS A 74 11.40 3.16 10.77
CA LYS A 74 11.59 3.25 9.33
C LYS A 74 10.93 4.49 8.74
N ILE A 75 11.68 5.29 8.00
CA ILE A 75 11.11 6.34 7.16
C ILE A 75 10.45 5.67 5.96
N LEU A 76 9.16 5.93 5.78
CA LEU A 76 8.38 5.35 4.71
C LEU A 76 8.29 6.26 3.50
N ASP A 77 7.80 7.46 3.70
CA ASP A 77 7.57 8.43 2.64
C ASP A 77 8.19 9.78 3.05
N ALA A 78 8.90 10.44 2.14
CA ALA A 78 9.45 11.77 2.29
C ALA A 78 9.54 12.40 0.91
N TRP A 79 8.57 13.26 0.55
CA TRP A 79 8.49 13.80 -0.79
C TRP A 79 7.94 15.23 -0.83
N ALA A 80 8.29 15.93 -1.90
CA ALA A 80 7.69 17.19 -2.31
C ALA A 80 6.96 17.02 -3.64
N ARG A 81 5.88 17.79 -3.83
CA ARG A 81 5.06 17.76 -5.02
C ARG A 81 4.76 19.18 -5.48
N ILE A 82 4.83 19.40 -6.78
CA ILE A 82 4.40 20.63 -7.45
C ILE A 82 3.24 20.33 -8.39
N LYS A 83 2.26 21.22 -8.46
CA LYS A 83 1.03 21.11 -9.25
C LYS A 83 0.93 22.32 -10.19
N PRO A 84 1.53 22.26 -11.38
CA PRO A 84 1.44 23.35 -12.36
C PRO A 84 0.02 23.61 -12.84
N SER A 85 -0.85 22.59 -12.78
CA SER A 85 -2.27 22.71 -13.11
C SER A 85 -3.11 21.75 -12.24
N ALA A 86 -4.43 21.85 -12.32
CA ALA A 86 -5.33 20.92 -11.64
C ALA A 86 -5.20 19.47 -12.15
N GLN A 87 -4.74 19.28 -13.37
CA GLN A 87 -4.60 17.98 -14.03
C GLN A 87 -3.20 17.36 -13.87
N LEU A 88 -2.15 18.18 -13.74
CA LEU A 88 -0.76 17.75 -13.78
C LEU A 88 -0.07 17.98 -12.44
N TYR A 89 0.65 16.98 -11.96
CA TYR A 89 1.61 17.17 -10.89
C TYR A 89 2.91 16.39 -11.12
N PHE A 90 3.97 16.92 -10.54
CA PHE A 90 5.28 16.26 -10.43
C PHE A 90 5.58 16.03 -8.95
N GLN A 91 6.17 14.90 -8.63
CA GLN A 91 6.52 14.52 -7.26
C GLN A 91 7.92 13.92 -7.24
N ALA A 92 8.75 14.35 -6.31
CA ALA A 92 10.10 13.82 -6.11
C ALA A 92 10.36 13.52 -4.63
N GLY A 93 11.19 12.52 -4.36
CA GLY A 93 11.55 12.05 -3.03
C GLY A 93 11.40 10.55 -2.88
N GLN A 94 11.21 10.09 -1.65
CA GLN A 94 10.97 8.68 -1.32
C GLN A 94 9.47 8.43 -1.18
N PHE A 95 8.94 7.50 -1.97
CA PHE A 95 7.51 7.12 -1.93
C PHE A 95 7.27 5.78 -2.63
N ARG A 96 6.02 5.31 -2.59
CA ARG A 96 5.64 4.08 -3.32
C ARG A 96 5.64 4.31 -4.81
N MET A 97 6.28 3.39 -5.53
CA MET A 97 6.25 3.36 -6.99
C MET A 97 4.81 3.21 -7.49
N PRO A 98 4.40 3.91 -8.57
CA PRO A 98 3.04 3.89 -9.10
C PRO A 98 2.73 2.57 -9.81
N PHE A 99 2.46 1.52 -9.04
CA PHE A 99 2.21 0.18 -9.53
C PHE A 99 1.35 -0.61 -8.53
N GLY A 100 0.31 -1.33 -9.03
CA GLY A 100 -0.64 -2.07 -8.21
C GLY A 100 -1.70 -1.18 -7.54
N VAL A 101 -2.70 -1.80 -6.92
CA VAL A 101 -3.79 -1.13 -6.18
C VAL A 101 -3.69 -1.35 -4.68
N GLU A 102 -3.57 -2.60 -4.24
CA GLU A 102 -3.52 -2.91 -2.81
C GLU A 102 -2.33 -2.23 -2.10
N THR A 103 -1.21 -2.07 -2.78
CA THR A 103 -0.01 -1.44 -2.21
C THR A 103 -0.21 -0.01 -1.76
N PHE A 104 -1.07 0.75 -2.45
CA PHE A 104 -1.31 2.17 -2.13
C PHE A 104 -2.22 2.35 -0.92
N ARG A 105 -2.85 1.30 -0.46
CA ARG A 105 -3.69 1.36 0.74
C ARG A 105 -2.81 1.47 2.00
N ALA A 106 -3.09 2.48 2.81
CA ALA A 106 -2.42 2.60 4.11
C ALA A 106 -2.87 1.45 5.04
N PRO A 107 -2.02 0.98 5.97
CA PRO A 107 -2.36 -0.16 6.84
C PRO A 107 -3.63 0.02 7.68
N ASN A 108 -3.91 1.25 8.09
CA ASN A 108 -5.14 1.60 8.83
C ASN A 108 -6.40 1.55 7.95
N ASN A 109 -6.24 1.53 6.62
CA ASN A 109 -7.32 1.44 5.65
C ASN A 109 -7.45 0.03 5.04
N TYR A 110 -6.66 -0.96 5.51
CA TYR A 110 -6.87 -2.34 5.10
C TYR A 110 -8.17 -2.88 5.68
N LEU A 111 -8.83 -3.69 4.88
CA LEU A 111 -10.01 -4.42 5.33
C LEU A 111 -9.62 -5.67 6.12
N PHE A 112 -8.46 -6.24 5.85
CA PHE A 112 -7.91 -7.42 6.50
C PHE A 112 -6.70 -7.10 7.38
N ALA A 113 -6.47 -7.89 8.41
CA ALA A 113 -5.32 -7.72 9.30
C ALA A 113 -3.98 -7.91 8.56
N ASN A 114 -3.92 -8.86 7.62
CA ASN A 114 -2.76 -9.10 6.78
C ASN A 114 -3.02 -8.69 5.33
N ARG A 115 -1.98 -8.19 4.67
CA ARG A 115 -2.00 -7.95 3.21
C ARG A 115 -2.15 -9.26 2.44
N SER A 116 -2.57 -9.17 1.18
CA SER A 116 -2.43 -10.27 0.23
C SER A 116 -0.96 -10.63 0.02
N PHE A 117 -0.71 -11.81 -0.52
CA PHE A 117 0.64 -12.21 -0.93
C PHE A 117 1.22 -11.26 -1.97
N MET A 118 0.42 -10.87 -2.96
CA MET A 118 0.76 -9.86 -3.96
C MET A 118 1.23 -8.57 -3.31
N GLY A 119 0.40 -7.99 -2.45
CA GLY A 119 0.69 -6.73 -1.79
C GLY A 119 1.85 -6.78 -0.81
N LYS A 120 2.25 -7.96 -0.33
CA LYS A 120 3.39 -8.13 0.57
C LYS A 120 4.69 -8.41 -0.18
N GLN A 121 4.65 -9.17 -1.27
CA GLN A 121 5.84 -9.77 -1.88
C GLN A 121 6.17 -9.28 -3.29
N MET A 122 5.17 -8.88 -4.10
CA MET A 122 5.42 -8.51 -5.49
C MET A 122 5.35 -7.01 -5.76
N CYS A 123 4.55 -6.25 -5.04
CA CYS A 123 4.31 -4.85 -5.41
C CYS A 123 4.52 -3.81 -4.29
N ASN A 124 5.09 -4.19 -3.16
CA ASN A 124 5.27 -3.26 -2.03
C ASN A 124 6.59 -2.49 -2.11
N TYR A 125 6.92 -1.96 -3.26
CA TYR A 125 8.16 -1.22 -3.46
C TYR A 125 8.00 0.26 -3.15
N ARG A 126 8.89 0.76 -2.28
CA ARG A 126 9.18 2.17 -2.08
C ARG A 126 10.60 2.44 -2.56
N ALA A 127 10.79 3.54 -3.24
CA ALA A 127 12.09 3.95 -3.73
C ALA A 127 12.20 5.47 -3.75
N VAL A 128 13.42 5.97 -3.81
CA VAL A 128 13.71 7.37 -4.08
C VAL A 128 13.61 7.58 -5.59
N GLY A 129 12.89 8.61 -6.01
CA GLY A 129 12.71 8.89 -7.42
C GLY A 129 11.81 10.08 -7.69
N ALA A 130 11.39 10.19 -8.95
CA ALA A 130 10.49 11.22 -9.41
C ALA A 130 9.40 10.62 -10.29
N LYS A 131 8.18 11.16 -10.19
CA LYS A 131 7.06 10.80 -11.04
C LYS A 131 6.28 12.01 -11.50
N ALA A 132 5.61 11.86 -12.64
CA ALA A 132 4.57 12.75 -13.13
C ALA A 132 3.23 12.02 -13.11
N ALA A 133 2.15 12.75 -12.89
CA ALA A 133 0.80 12.23 -13.01
C ALA A 133 -0.09 13.25 -13.72
N TYR A 134 -0.93 12.73 -14.61
CA TYR A 134 -1.88 13.50 -15.37
C TYR A 134 -3.28 12.88 -15.30
N THR A 135 -4.27 13.70 -14.97
CA THR A 135 -5.69 13.31 -14.98
C THR A 135 -6.41 14.08 -16.08
N PHE A 136 -7.04 13.37 -16.99
CA PHE A 136 -7.71 13.99 -18.13
C PHE A 136 -8.96 14.74 -17.67
N ALA A 137 -9.12 16.00 -18.12
CA ALA A 137 -10.22 16.84 -17.70
C ALA A 137 -11.60 16.39 -18.25
N LYS A 138 -11.62 15.79 -19.45
CA LYS A 138 -12.85 15.38 -20.15
C LYS A 138 -13.10 13.86 -20.11
N LEU A 139 -12.14 13.08 -19.68
CA LEU A 139 -12.22 11.62 -19.61
C LEU A 139 -12.00 11.17 -18.17
N PRO A 140 -12.71 10.17 -17.68
CA PRO A 140 -12.49 9.60 -16.35
C PRO A 140 -11.25 8.70 -16.33
N LEU A 141 -10.15 9.22 -16.86
CA LEU A 141 -8.89 8.55 -17.11
C LEU A 141 -7.76 9.32 -16.43
N GLY A 142 -6.78 8.61 -15.92
CA GLY A 142 -5.54 9.19 -15.44
C GLY A 142 -4.36 8.25 -15.61
N ILE A 143 -3.19 8.83 -15.67
CA ILE A 143 -1.91 8.14 -15.83
C ILE A 143 -0.90 8.70 -14.85
N GLU A 144 -0.06 7.86 -14.30
CA GLU A 144 1.16 8.26 -13.60
C GLU A 144 2.31 7.36 -14.00
N ALA A 145 3.50 7.95 -14.12
CA ALA A 145 4.74 7.25 -14.46
C ALA A 145 5.93 7.91 -13.80
N GLY A 146 6.97 7.14 -13.50
CA GLY A 146 8.16 7.67 -12.85
C GLY A 146 9.39 6.78 -12.97
N LEU A 147 10.53 7.41 -12.67
CA LEU A 147 11.84 6.79 -12.61
C LEU A 147 12.32 6.78 -11.16
N PHE A 148 12.95 5.69 -10.77
CA PHE A 148 13.30 5.42 -9.39
C PHE A 148 14.68 4.81 -9.27
N SER A 149 15.33 5.02 -8.12
CA SER A 149 16.52 4.28 -7.74
C SER A 149 16.20 2.78 -7.62
N PRO A 150 17.02 1.90 -8.18
CA PRO A 150 16.88 0.46 -7.98
C PRO A 150 17.42 -0.02 -6.63
N ASN A 151 18.11 0.85 -5.90
CA ASN A 151 18.71 0.53 -4.61
C ASN A 151 17.64 0.31 -3.54
N ALA A 152 18.02 -0.40 -2.48
CA ALA A 152 17.16 -0.60 -1.32
C ALA A 152 16.78 0.76 -0.69
N ILE A 153 15.58 0.83 -0.11
CA ILE A 153 15.04 2.09 0.47
C ILE A 153 15.93 2.74 1.54
N GLY A 154 16.84 1.99 2.15
CA GLY A 154 17.81 2.51 3.13
C GLY A 154 19.16 2.90 2.53
N ASP A 155 19.39 2.61 1.25
CA ASP A 155 20.63 2.96 0.57
C ASP A 155 20.42 4.20 -0.30
N HIS A 156 20.75 5.36 0.28
CA HIS A 156 20.67 6.66 -0.38
C HIS A 156 22.01 7.10 -0.99
N THR A 157 23.08 6.35 -0.81
CA THR A 157 24.45 6.72 -1.22
C THR A 157 25.01 5.88 -2.33
N GLY A 158 24.40 4.70 -2.57
CA GLY A 158 24.86 3.77 -3.58
C GLY A 158 24.62 4.30 -5.01
N TRP A 159 25.65 4.19 -5.84
CA TRP A 159 25.56 4.47 -7.28
C TRP A 159 25.07 3.23 -8.02
N SER A 160 24.19 3.40 -8.98
CA SER A 160 23.68 2.32 -9.84
C SER A 160 23.78 2.73 -11.31
N LYS A 161 24.07 1.74 -12.16
CA LYS A 161 23.99 1.90 -13.62
C LYS A 161 22.56 1.69 -14.13
N ASP A 162 21.69 1.13 -13.32
CA ASP A 162 20.31 0.82 -13.63
C ASP A 162 19.34 1.86 -13.06
N VAL A 163 18.18 1.95 -13.68
CA VAL A 163 17.06 2.76 -13.23
C VAL A 163 15.82 1.86 -13.17
N ALA A 164 15.06 1.97 -12.11
CA ALA A 164 13.73 1.36 -12.00
C ALA A 164 12.68 2.29 -12.62
N PHE A 165 11.67 1.68 -13.23
CA PHE A 165 10.54 2.38 -13.85
C PHE A 165 9.23 1.82 -13.29
N ALA A 166 8.24 2.66 -13.11
CA ALA A 166 6.88 2.23 -12.85
C ALA A 166 5.86 3.18 -13.48
N SER A 167 4.75 2.61 -13.93
CA SER A 167 3.62 3.36 -14.47
C SER A 167 2.31 2.72 -14.07
N LYS A 168 1.27 3.53 -14.01
CA LYS A 168 -0.09 3.11 -13.70
C LYS A 168 -1.08 3.96 -14.49
N LEU A 169 -2.07 3.30 -15.08
CA LEU A 169 -3.18 3.92 -15.78
C LEU A 169 -4.47 3.47 -15.09
N TRP A 170 -5.42 4.38 -14.86
CA TRP A 170 -6.72 4.06 -14.30
C TRP A 170 -7.84 4.70 -15.11
N TYR A 171 -8.92 3.97 -15.22
CA TYR A 171 -10.15 4.40 -15.86
C TYR A 171 -11.34 4.19 -14.92
N LYS A 172 -12.11 5.24 -14.65
CA LYS A 172 -13.25 5.19 -13.76
C LYS A 172 -14.56 5.14 -14.55
N LEU A 173 -15.32 4.08 -14.37
CA LEU A 173 -16.61 3.89 -15.01
C LEU A 173 -17.68 3.69 -13.93
N ARG A 174 -18.53 4.69 -13.73
CA ARG A 174 -19.58 4.69 -12.69
C ARG A 174 -18.98 4.30 -11.32
N ASN A 175 -19.35 3.13 -10.82
CA ASN A 175 -18.94 2.60 -9.51
C ASN A 175 -17.68 1.71 -9.59
N ALA A 176 -17.12 1.52 -10.76
CA ALA A 176 -15.93 0.71 -10.98
C ALA A 176 -14.73 1.56 -11.39
N THR A 177 -13.56 1.20 -10.87
CA THR A 177 -12.26 1.72 -11.32
C THR A 177 -11.44 0.56 -11.83
N PHE A 178 -11.03 0.61 -13.08
CA PHE A 178 -10.11 -0.33 -13.70
C PHE A 178 -8.72 0.27 -13.65
N THR A 179 -7.74 -0.53 -13.27
CA THR A 179 -6.35 -0.08 -13.22
C THR A 179 -5.46 -1.11 -13.89
N THR A 180 -4.46 -0.64 -14.61
CA THR A 180 -3.38 -1.47 -15.13
C THR A 180 -2.06 -0.74 -14.94
N GLY A 181 -0.97 -1.47 -14.79
CA GLY A 181 0.34 -0.91 -14.57
C GLY A 181 1.44 -1.77 -15.16
N PHE A 182 2.58 -1.13 -15.32
CA PHE A 182 3.84 -1.77 -15.68
C PHE A 182 4.92 -1.27 -14.74
N SER A 183 5.75 -2.19 -14.26
CA SER A 183 6.93 -1.86 -13.45
C SER A 183 8.13 -2.69 -13.92
N SER A 184 9.29 -2.05 -13.99
CA SER A 184 10.57 -2.70 -14.26
C SER A 184 11.52 -2.33 -13.14
N ILE A 185 11.79 -3.27 -12.27
CA ILE A 185 12.57 -3.10 -11.04
C ILE A 185 13.81 -3.98 -11.06
N HIS A 186 14.77 -3.67 -10.20
CA HIS A 186 15.97 -4.46 -10.01
C HIS A 186 16.10 -4.83 -8.53
N PRO A 187 15.39 -5.88 -8.05
CA PRO A 187 15.27 -6.15 -6.63
C PRO A 187 16.58 -6.55 -5.95
N SER A 188 17.53 -7.14 -6.67
CA SER A 188 18.92 -7.30 -6.24
C SER A 188 19.88 -7.68 -7.39
N LEU A 189 19.75 -8.87 -7.97
CA LEU A 189 20.68 -9.41 -8.97
C LEU A 189 20.11 -9.40 -10.39
N VAL A 190 18.79 -9.44 -10.53
CA VAL A 190 18.11 -9.62 -11.81
C VAL A 190 16.95 -8.66 -11.92
N ARG A 191 16.81 -8.06 -13.10
CA ARG A 191 15.67 -7.20 -13.43
C ARG A 191 14.38 -8.02 -13.50
N ALA A 192 13.36 -7.57 -12.77
CA ALA A 192 12.01 -8.11 -12.83
C ALA A 192 11.07 -7.11 -13.51
N ASN A 193 10.29 -7.59 -14.47
CA ASN A 193 9.25 -6.83 -15.16
C ASN A 193 7.89 -7.32 -14.67
N LEU A 194 7.06 -6.42 -14.20
CA LEU A 194 5.76 -6.73 -13.63
C LEU A 194 4.67 -6.03 -14.43
N VAL A 195 3.57 -6.72 -14.62
CA VAL A 195 2.33 -6.19 -15.19
C VAL A 195 1.20 -6.48 -14.23
N ASP A 196 0.33 -5.52 -13.97
CA ASP A 196 -0.88 -5.73 -13.18
C ASP A 196 -2.14 -5.31 -13.92
N ALA A 197 -3.25 -5.92 -13.51
CA ALA A 197 -4.58 -5.51 -13.90
C ALA A 197 -5.52 -5.67 -12.70
N SER A 198 -6.36 -4.67 -12.46
CA SER A 198 -7.24 -4.67 -11.31
C SER A 198 -8.58 -4.00 -11.58
N VAL A 199 -9.57 -4.37 -10.77
CA VAL A 199 -10.87 -3.74 -10.71
C VAL A 199 -11.24 -3.48 -9.25
N VAL A 200 -11.70 -2.27 -8.97
CA VAL A 200 -12.29 -1.86 -7.69
C VAL A 200 -13.72 -1.42 -7.97
N TRP A 201 -14.70 -2.10 -7.38
CA TRP A 201 -16.10 -1.77 -7.52
C TRP A 201 -16.73 -1.47 -6.16
N GLN A 202 -17.47 -0.34 -6.09
CA GLN A 202 -18.13 0.09 -4.87
C GLN A 202 -19.56 0.53 -5.19
N ALA A 203 -20.55 -0.15 -4.61
CA ALA A 203 -21.94 0.22 -4.76
C ALA A 203 -22.73 -0.08 -3.49
N GLY A 204 -23.44 0.91 -2.98
CA GLY A 204 -24.21 0.79 -1.76
C GLY A 204 -23.33 0.39 -0.57
N ARG A 205 -23.57 -0.80 -0.05
CA ARG A 205 -22.86 -1.39 1.11
C ARG A 205 -21.73 -2.34 0.71
N TRP A 206 -21.56 -2.56 -0.58
CA TRP A 206 -20.59 -3.51 -1.12
C TRP A 206 -19.33 -2.82 -1.61
N HIS A 207 -18.21 -3.41 -1.30
CA HIS A 207 -16.89 -3.10 -1.86
C HIS A 207 -16.26 -4.41 -2.33
N VAL A 208 -16.00 -4.52 -3.62
CA VAL A 208 -15.42 -5.71 -4.26
C VAL A 208 -14.17 -5.30 -5.01
N GLU A 209 -13.11 -6.07 -4.84
CA GLU A 209 -11.87 -5.85 -5.58
C GLU A 209 -11.33 -7.16 -6.14
N GLY A 210 -10.68 -7.05 -7.30
CA GLY A 210 -9.87 -8.10 -7.90
C GLY A 210 -8.61 -7.50 -8.47
N GLU A 211 -7.47 -8.13 -8.23
CA GLU A 211 -6.17 -7.73 -8.79
C GLU A 211 -5.38 -8.97 -9.17
N TYR A 212 -4.77 -8.94 -10.36
CA TYR A 212 -3.89 -9.96 -10.87
C TYR A 212 -2.56 -9.34 -11.26
N MET A 213 -1.47 -10.04 -10.98
CA MET A 213 -0.12 -9.60 -11.26
C MET A 213 0.72 -10.72 -11.85
N TYR A 214 1.48 -10.36 -12.87
CA TYR A 214 2.45 -11.19 -13.55
C TYR A 214 3.84 -10.62 -13.35
N GLU A 215 4.81 -11.44 -12.98
CA GLU A 215 6.22 -11.08 -12.81
C GLU A 215 7.10 -11.97 -13.71
N HIS A 216 7.93 -11.32 -14.50
CA HIS A 216 8.88 -11.96 -15.41
C HIS A 216 10.31 -11.55 -15.05
N TYR A 217 11.16 -12.52 -14.83
CA TYR A 217 12.59 -12.31 -14.53
C TYR A 217 13.38 -12.25 -15.83
N ALA A 218 14.25 -11.22 -15.97
CA ALA A 218 15.11 -11.05 -17.14
C ALA A 218 16.07 -12.26 -17.28
N HIS A 219 16.55 -12.48 -18.52
CA HIS A 219 17.49 -13.54 -18.87
C HIS A 219 17.01 -14.97 -18.50
N LYS A 220 15.71 -15.17 -18.30
CA LYS A 220 15.13 -16.45 -17.84
C LYS A 220 15.75 -16.96 -16.54
N ALA A 221 16.22 -16.04 -15.70
CA ALA A 221 16.88 -16.36 -14.42
C ALA A 221 15.97 -17.11 -13.43
N HIS A 222 14.65 -17.01 -13.60
CA HIS A 222 13.65 -17.78 -12.85
C HIS A 222 12.38 -17.93 -13.69
N LYS A 223 11.54 -18.91 -13.35
CA LYS A 223 10.21 -19.05 -13.93
C LYS A 223 9.36 -17.83 -13.57
N ALA A 224 8.51 -17.42 -14.50
CA ALA A 224 7.57 -16.32 -14.26
C ALA A 224 6.66 -16.64 -13.05
N ALA A 225 6.34 -15.61 -12.29
CA ALA A 225 5.48 -15.72 -11.13
C ALA A 225 4.14 -15.02 -11.38
N HIS A 226 3.09 -15.55 -10.75
CA HIS A 226 1.74 -15.04 -10.83
C HIS A 226 1.20 -14.82 -9.43
N SER A 227 0.48 -13.75 -9.21
CA SER A 227 -0.26 -13.53 -7.98
C SER A 227 -1.62 -12.95 -8.27
N TYR A 228 -2.58 -13.28 -7.43
CA TYR A 228 -3.95 -12.81 -7.56
C TYR A 228 -4.59 -12.60 -6.19
N VAL A 229 -5.51 -11.68 -6.15
CA VAL A 229 -6.37 -11.42 -4.99
C VAL A 229 -7.76 -11.07 -5.46
N ALA A 230 -8.76 -11.62 -4.79
CA ALA A 230 -10.14 -11.20 -4.92
C ALA A 230 -10.77 -11.12 -3.54
N PHE A 231 -11.50 -10.06 -3.26
CA PHE A 231 -12.22 -9.93 -2.00
C PHE A 231 -13.52 -9.15 -2.14
N ALA A 232 -14.41 -9.39 -1.18
CA ALA A 232 -15.63 -8.63 -0.99
C ALA A 232 -15.74 -8.18 0.47
N ASP A 233 -16.23 -6.97 0.68
CA ASP A 233 -16.60 -6.39 1.96
C ASP A 233 -18.05 -5.91 1.90
N TYR A 234 -18.83 -6.29 2.90
CA TYR A 234 -20.18 -5.82 3.09
C TYR A 234 -20.26 -5.03 4.39
N THR A 235 -20.53 -3.73 4.29
CA THR A 235 -20.56 -2.81 5.41
C THR A 235 -21.98 -2.38 5.74
N MET A 236 -22.37 -2.46 7.01
CA MET A 236 -23.65 -1.99 7.49
C MET A 236 -23.48 -0.97 8.63
N PRO A 237 -24.31 0.08 8.68
CA PRO A 237 -24.38 0.94 9.85
C PRO A 237 -25.01 0.17 11.02
N VAL A 238 -24.45 0.37 12.19
CA VAL A 238 -24.97 -0.20 13.44
C VAL A 238 -25.15 0.95 14.42
N ARG A 239 -26.23 0.93 15.18
CA ARG A 239 -26.51 1.90 16.25
C ARG A 239 -26.65 1.14 17.57
N ALA A 240 -25.53 0.57 18.03
CA ALA A 240 -25.49 -0.15 19.30
C ALA A 240 -24.38 0.43 20.16
N TRP A 241 -24.73 1.04 21.30
CA TRP A 241 -23.82 1.70 22.23
C TRP A 241 -22.96 2.76 21.49
N LYS A 242 -21.63 2.60 21.45
CA LYS A 242 -20.70 3.51 20.73
C LYS A 242 -20.27 2.95 19.36
N PHE A 243 -20.83 1.82 18.94
CA PHE A 243 -20.53 1.25 17.63
C PHE A 243 -21.37 1.93 16.56
N ASN A 244 -20.74 2.27 15.46
CA ASN A 244 -21.42 2.93 14.33
C ASN A 244 -21.36 2.14 13.02
N ARG A 245 -20.52 1.08 12.97
CA ARG A 245 -20.29 0.32 11.74
C ARG A 245 -19.92 -1.12 12.07
N LEU A 246 -20.44 -2.04 11.26
CA LEU A 246 -20.05 -3.44 11.21
C LEU A 246 -19.79 -3.83 9.76
N SER A 247 -18.67 -4.52 9.50
CA SER A 247 -18.33 -5.04 8.18
C SER A 247 -17.99 -6.51 8.25
N PHE A 248 -18.37 -7.26 7.20
CA PHE A 248 -17.99 -8.65 6.98
C PHE A 248 -17.15 -8.75 5.72
N GLN A 249 -16.04 -9.45 5.79
CA GLN A 249 -15.09 -9.54 4.70
C GLN A 249 -14.76 -10.99 4.36
N GLY A 250 -14.62 -11.25 3.06
CA GLY A 250 -14.08 -12.50 2.54
C GLY A 250 -13.04 -12.24 1.48
N ARG A 251 -11.89 -12.91 1.53
CA ARG A 251 -10.81 -12.79 0.57
C ARG A 251 -10.26 -14.15 0.20
N PHE A 252 -9.91 -14.29 -1.10
CA PHE A 252 -9.08 -15.36 -1.59
C PHE A 252 -7.88 -14.76 -2.31
N ASP A 253 -6.68 -15.17 -1.94
CA ASP A 253 -5.44 -14.70 -2.55
C ASP A 253 -4.44 -15.84 -2.73
N GLY A 254 -3.61 -15.72 -3.76
CA GLY A 254 -2.61 -16.74 -4.10
C GLY A 254 -1.38 -16.15 -4.77
N ILE A 255 -0.30 -16.92 -4.71
CA ILE A 255 0.96 -16.62 -5.37
C ILE A 255 1.63 -17.93 -5.80
N THR A 256 2.18 -17.97 -7.00
CA THR A 256 3.01 -19.10 -7.45
C THR A 256 4.39 -19.05 -6.80
N ALA A 257 5.12 -20.13 -6.91
CA ALA A 257 6.50 -20.18 -6.45
C ALA A 257 7.34 -19.09 -7.14
N HIS A 258 8.12 -18.36 -6.36
CA HIS A 258 8.91 -17.23 -6.86
C HIS A 258 10.22 -17.08 -6.09
N SER A 259 11.09 -16.22 -6.61
CA SER A 259 12.39 -15.91 -6.00
C SER A 259 12.39 -14.50 -5.43
N SER A 260 12.95 -14.33 -4.24
CA SER A 260 13.30 -13.01 -3.70
C SER A 260 14.69 -12.54 -4.21
N ALA A 261 15.06 -12.96 -5.43
CA ALA A 261 16.31 -12.62 -6.11
C ALA A 261 17.58 -13.07 -5.37
N ILE A 262 17.54 -14.24 -4.71
CA ILE A 262 18.72 -14.90 -4.13
C ILE A 262 19.33 -15.80 -5.20
N ALA A 263 20.64 -15.63 -5.49
CA ALA A 263 21.36 -16.48 -6.42
C ALA A 263 21.77 -17.81 -5.78
N GLY A 264 21.66 -18.89 -6.56
CA GLY A 264 22.27 -20.17 -6.27
C GLY A 264 23.72 -20.23 -6.75
N ASP A 265 24.39 -21.34 -6.48
CA ASP A 265 25.81 -21.58 -6.89
C ASP A 265 25.99 -21.62 -8.41
N ASP A 266 24.92 -21.90 -9.15
CA ASP A 266 24.87 -21.92 -10.61
C ASP A 266 24.61 -20.54 -11.24
N GLY A 267 24.47 -19.49 -10.43
CA GLY A 267 24.14 -18.13 -10.85
C GLY A 267 22.67 -17.93 -11.23
N LEU A 268 21.83 -18.96 -11.14
CA LEU A 268 20.39 -18.86 -11.31
C LEU A 268 19.70 -18.43 -10.01
N LEU A 269 18.53 -17.84 -10.12
CA LEU A 269 17.77 -17.48 -8.94
C LEU A 269 17.12 -18.73 -8.32
N ILE A 270 17.32 -18.93 -7.02
CA ILE A 270 16.65 -20.00 -6.29
C ILE A 270 15.21 -19.66 -5.96
N THR A 271 14.34 -20.66 -5.98
CA THR A 271 12.99 -20.56 -5.47
C THR A 271 13.01 -20.64 -3.94
N ASN A 272 12.86 -19.50 -3.29
CA ASN A 272 12.85 -19.43 -1.82
C ASN A 272 11.46 -19.11 -1.24
N ASN A 273 10.47 -18.92 -2.09
CA ASN A 273 9.08 -18.69 -1.70
C ASN A 273 8.18 -19.72 -2.38
N PRO A 274 7.56 -20.65 -1.62
CA PRO A 274 6.70 -21.69 -2.18
C PRO A 274 5.37 -21.13 -2.71
N ALA A 275 4.78 -21.84 -3.66
CA ALA A 275 3.42 -21.56 -4.12
C ALA A 275 2.43 -21.81 -3.01
N ARG A 276 1.46 -20.90 -2.87
CA ARG A 276 0.43 -20.97 -1.82
C ARG A 276 -0.80 -20.16 -2.14
N ASN A 277 -1.91 -20.59 -1.58
CA ASN A 277 -3.16 -19.85 -1.58
C ASN A 277 -3.60 -19.60 -0.14
N ARG A 278 -4.50 -18.65 0.03
CA ARG A 278 -5.08 -18.35 1.32
C ARG A 278 -6.54 -17.90 1.15
N ALA A 279 -7.43 -18.46 1.96
CA ALA A 279 -8.76 -17.94 2.18
C ALA A 279 -8.79 -17.18 3.51
N THR A 280 -9.39 -16.01 3.54
CA THR A 280 -9.54 -15.20 4.75
C THR A 280 -10.99 -14.81 4.92
N LEU A 281 -11.55 -15.07 6.09
CA LEU A 281 -12.83 -14.53 6.53
C LEU A 281 -12.59 -13.53 7.64
N GLY A 282 -13.35 -12.46 7.68
CA GLY A 282 -13.17 -11.42 8.67
C GLY A 282 -14.43 -10.67 9.03
N ALA A 283 -14.39 -10.04 10.18
CA ALA A 283 -15.36 -9.06 10.62
C ALA A 283 -14.63 -7.88 11.26
N THR A 284 -15.14 -6.67 11.03
CA THR A 284 -14.62 -5.45 11.64
C THR A 284 -15.78 -4.69 12.28
N ILE A 285 -15.64 -4.37 13.55
CA ILE A 285 -16.56 -3.49 14.26
C ILE A 285 -15.86 -2.16 14.53
N SER A 286 -16.51 -1.05 14.19
CA SER A 286 -15.95 0.29 14.36
C SER A 286 -16.72 1.04 15.45
N TYR A 287 -15.98 1.55 16.42
CA TYR A 287 -16.51 2.47 17.44
C TYR A 287 -16.71 3.86 16.87
N ILE A 288 -15.67 4.38 16.24
CA ILE A 288 -15.66 5.65 15.54
C ILE A 288 -15.09 5.36 14.17
N HIS A 289 -15.79 5.82 13.14
CA HIS A 289 -15.30 5.71 11.77
C HIS A 289 -15.65 6.97 11.02
N THR A 290 -14.73 7.92 11.06
CA THR A 290 -14.77 9.16 10.29
C THR A 290 -13.63 9.17 9.28
N LYS A 291 -13.54 10.22 8.47
CA LYS A 291 -12.44 10.37 7.51
C LYS A 291 -11.05 10.43 8.19
N SER A 292 -10.95 11.10 9.35
CA SER A 292 -9.69 11.35 10.04
C SER A 292 -9.50 10.49 11.27
N ILE A 293 -10.57 10.22 12.02
CA ILE A 293 -10.53 9.49 13.30
C ILE A 293 -11.21 8.14 13.14
N GLY A 294 -10.60 7.10 13.67
CA GLY A 294 -11.18 5.77 13.67
C GLY A 294 -10.63 4.89 14.78
N LEU A 295 -11.51 4.04 15.30
CA LEU A 295 -11.15 2.97 16.24
C LEU A 295 -11.91 1.72 15.81
N ASP A 296 -11.17 0.77 15.25
CA ASP A 296 -11.70 -0.46 14.67
C ASP A 296 -11.15 -1.66 15.43
N LEU A 297 -12.03 -2.61 15.79
CA LEU A 297 -11.66 -3.94 16.25
C LEU A 297 -11.94 -4.92 15.12
N ARG A 298 -10.91 -5.65 14.70
CA ARG A 298 -10.93 -6.57 13.57
C ARG A 298 -10.61 -7.97 14.00
N VAL A 299 -11.40 -8.93 13.53
CA VAL A 299 -11.15 -10.36 13.69
C VAL A 299 -11.03 -10.97 12.31
N ASN A 300 -9.97 -11.74 12.08
CA ASN A 300 -9.77 -12.50 10.85
C ASN A 300 -9.40 -13.94 11.17
N TYR A 301 -9.87 -14.86 10.34
CA TYR A 301 -9.36 -16.22 10.26
C TYR A 301 -8.75 -16.44 8.88
N GLU A 302 -7.52 -16.92 8.84
CA GLU A 302 -6.75 -17.17 7.62
C GLU A 302 -6.46 -18.66 7.50
N LYS A 303 -6.99 -19.29 6.43
CA LYS A 303 -6.73 -20.68 6.05
C LYS A 303 -5.70 -20.70 4.93
N TYR A 304 -4.59 -21.40 5.14
CA TYR A 304 -3.50 -21.53 4.18
C TYR A 304 -3.58 -22.86 3.43
N PHE A 305 -3.32 -22.83 2.13
CA PHE A 305 -3.21 -23.98 1.25
C PHE A 305 -1.83 -23.94 0.62
N LEU A 306 -0.93 -24.78 1.11
CA LEU A 306 0.44 -24.85 0.65
C LEU A 306 0.57 -25.90 -0.47
N HIS A 307 1.27 -25.52 -1.53
CA HIS A 307 1.55 -26.42 -2.67
C HIS A 307 3.01 -26.84 -2.59
N HIS A 308 3.27 -28.14 -2.51
CA HIS A 308 4.61 -28.74 -2.53
C HIS A 308 5.58 -28.19 -1.47
N SER A 309 5.08 -27.69 -0.36
CA SER A 309 5.90 -27.27 0.77
C SER A 309 6.03 -28.38 1.78
N THR A 310 7.25 -28.67 2.17
CA THR A 310 7.55 -29.66 3.21
C THR A 310 7.58 -29.06 4.61
N ALA A 311 7.72 -27.75 4.75
CA ALA A 311 7.84 -27.08 6.03
C ALA A 311 6.75 -26.02 6.19
N VAL A 312 5.85 -26.23 7.14
CA VAL A 312 4.89 -25.24 7.61
C VAL A 312 5.58 -24.38 8.66
N THR A 313 5.95 -23.17 8.27
CA THR A 313 6.42 -22.18 9.24
C THR A 313 5.24 -21.52 9.93
N PRO A 314 5.37 -20.97 11.16
CA PRO A 314 4.28 -20.25 11.84
C PRO A 314 3.66 -19.12 11.00
N ASP A 315 4.44 -18.51 10.11
CA ASP A 315 3.95 -17.46 9.21
C ASP A 315 3.08 -17.99 8.06
N LEU A 316 3.21 -19.28 7.72
CA LEU A 316 2.45 -19.95 6.66
C LEU A 316 1.39 -20.94 7.21
N ALA A 317 1.16 -20.95 8.51
CA ALA A 317 0.15 -21.76 9.14
C ALA A 317 -1.20 -21.03 9.23
N ASP A 318 -2.26 -21.82 9.39
CA ASP A 318 -3.60 -21.30 9.66
C ASP A 318 -3.59 -20.44 10.93
N LYS A 319 -4.26 -19.30 10.90
CA LYS A 319 -4.24 -18.40 12.04
C LYS A 319 -5.52 -17.61 12.26
N ALA A 320 -5.81 -17.36 13.51
CA ALA A 320 -6.77 -16.37 13.95
C ALA A 320 -6.04 -15.08 14.34
N VAL A 321 -6.59 -13.95 13.96
CA VAL A 321 -6.00 -12.62 14.24
C VAL A 321 -7.07 -11.74 14.87
N LEU A 322 -6.75 -11.18 16.03
CA LEU A 322 -7.50 -10.09 16.65
C LEU A 322 -6.65 -8.83 16.59
N GLU A 323 -7.16 -7.79 15.98
CA GLU A 323 -6.41 -6.53 15.74
C GLU A 323 -7.22 -5.31 16.16
N LEU A 324 -6.58 -4.42 16.94
CA LEU A 324 -7.07 -3.09 17.21
C LEU A 324 -6.35 -2.08 16.33
N VAL A 325 -7.13 -1.25 15.64
CA VAL A 325 -6.64 -0.19 14.74
C VAL A 325 -7.17 1.15 15.23
N ALA A 326 -6.27 2.01 15.63
CA ALA A 326 -6.59 3.40 15.96
C ALA A 326 -5.96 4.34 14.93
N ARG A 327 -6.69 5.38 14.53
CA ARG A 327 -6.22 6.45 13.64
C ARG A 327 -6.74 7.81 14.09
N PHE A 328 -5.94 8.83 13.94
CA PHE A 328 -6.24 10.21 14.33
C PHE A 328 -5.52 11.22 13.44
#